data_38a07310966178a7a5194d05720b2c03
#
_entry.id   38a07310966178a7a5194d05720b2c03
#
_cell.length_a   1.000
_cell.length_b   1.000
_cell.length_c   1.000
_cell.angle_alpha   90.00
_cell.angle_beta   90.00
_cell.angle_gamma   90.00
#
_symmetry.space_group_name_H-M   'P 1'
#
loop_
_entity.id
_entity.type
_entity.pdbx_description
1 polymer ?
#
loop_
_entity_poly.entity_id
_entity_poly.type
_entity_poly.pdbx_seq_one_letter_code
_entity_poly.pdbx_strand_id
1 'polypeptide(L)'
;MKIVFMGTPDFAVPSLHALTEAGYAVAAVVTQPDKPKGRGKTLLPTPVKEEAVMHDIPVYQPEKVRNNPEFLEILKEINPDIIVVAAYGQIIPKEILELPKFGCINIHASLLPKYRGAAPIQQAVIDGEKVSGVTIQQMGEGLDTGDMISKIVIPISPTETGGSLFGKLAQAGADLLIKTLPSIEQGTAEFEKQPEESPTPYAAMITKQMGLMDSRKSAEELERLVRGLNPWPSAYTFLNGKTLKVWKCKVSTEKTDAVPGTIFLADKEGIHTACGEGVLILTEIQLEGKKRMETEAFLRGYHIENGIVFTDHKE
;
A
#
# COMPACT_ATOMS: atom_id res chain seq x y z
N MET A 1 -25.93 -15.59 -2.10
CA MET A 1 -25.63 -14.30 -1.43
C MET A 1 -25.42 -13.22 -2.48
N LYS A 2 -26.15 -12.10 -2.41
CA LYS A 2 -26.05 -10.95 -3.30
C LYS A 2 -25.02 -9.97 -2.75
N ILE A 3 -24.01 -9.62 -3.51
CA ILE A 3 -22.86 -8.82 -3.07
C ILE A 3 -22.87 -7.47 -3.78
N VAL A 4 -22.60 -6.39 -3.03
CA VAL A 4 -22.08 -5.14 -3.57
C VAL A 4 -20.59 -5.08 -3.23
N PHE A 5 -19.75 -4.80 -4.23
CA PHE A 5 -18.30 -4.67 -4.04
C PHE A 5 -17.88 -3.20 -4.09
N MET A 6 -17.15 -2.74 -3.07
CA MET A 6 -16.61 -1.38 -3.01
C MET A 6 -15.09 -1.41 -3.02
N GLY A 7 -14.47 -0.88 -4.07
CA GLY A 7 -13.02 -0.87 -4.22
C GLY A 7 -12.56 0.14 -5.26
N THR A 8 -11.26 0.46 -5.28
CA THR A 8 -10.74 1.46 -6.23
C THR A 8 -9.44 1.06 -6.91
N PRO A 9 -8.31 0.83 -6.20
CA PRO A 9 -7.02 0.57 -6.81
C PRO A 9 -6.84 -0.92 -7.20
N ASP A 10 -5.71 -1.19 -7.83
CA ASP A 10 -5.28 -2.54 -8.23
C ASP A 10 -5.35 -3.58 -7.09
N PHE A 11 -5.19 -3.16 -5.83
CA PHE A 11 -5.31 -4.05 -4.67
C PHE A 11 -6.67 -4.75 -4.58
N ALA A 12 -7.73 -4.08 -5.01
CA ALA A 12 -9.10 -4.58 -4.91
C ALA A 12 -9.48 -5.50 -6.08
N VAL A 13 -8.78 -5.40 -7.21
CA VAL A 13 -9.10 -6.14 -8.45
C VAL A 13 -9.09 -7.66 -8.26
N PRO A 14 -8.08 -8.31 -7.66
CA PRO A 14 -8.09 -9.75 -7.45
C PRO A 14 -9.28 -10.25 -6.63
N SER A 15 -9.75 -9.45 -5.66
CA SER A 15 -10.92 -9.82 -4.84
C SER A 15 -12.22 -9.76 -5.64
N LEU A 16 -12.41 -8.74 -6.49
CA LEU A 16 -13.57 -8.68 -7.38
C LEU A 16 -13.55 -9.84 -8.39
N HIS A 17 -12.41 -10.08 -9.03
CA HIS A 17 -12.21 -11.18 -9.95
C HIS A 17 -12.53 -12.54 -9.28
N ALA A 18 -12.01 -12.79 -8.09
CA ALA A 18 -12.26 -14.03 -7.36
C ALA A 18 -13.75 -14.25 -7.03
N LEU A 19 -14.48 -13.17 -6.70
CA LEU A 19 -15.94 -13.25 -6.48
C LEU A 19 -16.68 -13.68 -7.74
N THR A 20 -16.34 -13.13 -8.90
CA THR A 20 -16.96 -13.47 -10.18
C THR A 20 -16.64 -14.90 -10.61
N GLU A 21 -15.37 -15.31 -10.53
CA GLU A 21 -14.92 -16.66 -10.84
C GLU A 21 -15.55 -17.72 -9.91
N ALA A 22 -15.76 -17.38 -8.65
CA ALA A 22 -16.43 -18.28 -7.69
C ALA A 22 -17.96 -18.33 -7.86
N GLY A 23 -18.52 -17.59 -8.83
CA GLY A 23 -19.95 -17.59 -9.14
C GLY A 23 -20.82 -16.82 -8.16
N TYR A 24 -20.25 -15.91 -7.35
CA TYR A 24 -21.04 -15.03 -6.50
C TYR A 24 -21.82 -14.00 -7.32
N ALA A 25 -23.04 -13.68 -6.92
CA ALA A 25 -23.87 -12.66 -7.54
C ALA A 25 -23.38 -11.26 -7.13
N VAL A 26 -22.39 -10.71 -7.83
CA VAL A 26 -21.94 -9.31 -7.65
C VAL A 26 -22.94 -8.40 -8.38
N ALA A 27 -23.90 -7.86 -7.64
CA ALA A 27 -25.00 -7.06 -8.18
C ALA A 27 -24.57 -5.66 -8.62
N ALA A 28 -23.54 -5.11 -8.01
CA ALA A 28 -22.97 -3.82 -8.34
C ALA A 28 -21.54 -3.66 -7.81
N VAL A 29 -20.80 -2.80 -8.50
CA VAL A 29 -19.48 -2.32 -8.07
C VAL A 29 -19.57 -0.83 -7.79
N VAL A 30 -18.96 -0.41 -6.68
CA VAL A 30 -18.83 1.00 -6.29
C VAL A 30 -17.36 1.37 -6.25
N THR A 31 -16.96 2.38 -6.97
CA THR A 31 -15.57 2.82 -7.06
C THR A 31 -15.49 4.35 -7.06
N GLN A 32 -14.29 4.89 -6.80
CA GLN A 32 -14.05 6.33 -6.89
C GLN A 32 -14.29 6.83 -8.32
N PRO A 33 -14.67 8.12 -8.50
CA PRO A 33 -14.75 8.73 -9.81
C PRO A 33 -13.44 8.60 -10.60
N ASP A 34 -13.55 8.53 -11.92
CA ASP A 34 -12.41 8.54 -12.83
C ASP A 34 -11.58 9.80 -12.61
N LYS A 35 -10.25 9.67 -12.57
CA LYS A 35 -9.34 10.78 -12.31
C LYS A 35 -8.42 11.05 -13.50
N PRO A 36 -8.08 12.34 -13.76
CA PRO A 36 -7.07 12.68 -14.74
C PRO A 36 -5.72 12.05 -14.36
N LYS A 37 -5.10 11.28 -15.26
CA LYS A 37 -3.78 10.67 -15.06
C LYS A 37 -2.82 11.10 -16.19
N GLY A 38 -1.56 11.27 -15.83
CA GLY A 38 -0.50 11.63 -16.77
C GLY A 38 -0.48 13.11 -17.18
N ARG A 39 0.48 13.47 -18.05
CA ARG A 39 0.67 14.86 -18.54
C ARG A 39 -0.49 15.38 -19.41
N GLY A 40 -1.21 14.47 -20.07
CA GLY A 40 -2.35 14.79 -20.93
C GLY A 40 -3.69 14.98 -20.21
N LYS A 41 -3.74 14.80 -18.88
CA LYS A 41 -4.98 14.86 -18.07
C LYS A 41 -6.13 13.99 -18.63
N THR A 42 -5.84 12.91 -19.35
CA THR A 42 -6.85 11.98 -19.82
C THR A 42 -7.52 11.32 -18.64
N LEU A 43 -8.86 11.34 -18.59
CA LEU A 43 -9.63 10.63 -17.59
C LEU A 43 -9.42 9.13 -17.80
N LEU A 44 -8.86 8.46 -16.82
CA LEU A 44 -8.71 7.01 -16.83
C LEU A 44 -9.67 6.40 -15.81
N PRO A 45 -10.32 5.29 -16.19
CA PRO A 45 -11.14 4.52 -15.27
C PRO A 45 -10.29 3.99 -14.11
N THR A 46 -10.96 3.68 -13.00
CA THR A 46 -10.32 2.98 -11.90
C THR A 46 -10.08 1.52 -12.29
N PRO A 47 -9.03 0.85 -11.78
CA PRO A 47 -8.79 -0.58 -12.05
C PRO A 47 -10.00 -1.45 -11.72
N VAL A 48 -10.71 -1.17 -10.65
CA VAL A 48 -11.93 -1.91 -10.27
C VAL A 48 -13.08 -1.66 -11.25
N LYS A 49 -13.20 -0.47 -11.84
CA LYS A 49 -14.18 -0.20 -12.89
C LYS A 49 -13.87 -1.00 -14.16
N GLU A 50 -12.59 -1.06 -14.56
CA GLU A 50 -12.17 -1.84 -15.72
C GLU A 50 -12.54 -3.31 -15.55
N GLU A 51 -12.25 -3.89 -14.38
CA GLU A 51 -12.62 -5.28 -14.05
C GLU A 51 -14.13 -5.48 -14.05
N ALA A 52 -14.90 -4.58 -13.44
CA ALA A 52 -16.36 -4.68 -13.40
C ALA A 52 -17.00 -4.66 -14.81
N VAL A 53 -16.48 -3.80 -15.68
CA VAL A 53 -16.96 -3.71 -17.07
C VAL A 53 -16.67 -4.99 -17.85
N MET A 54 -15.52 -5.65 -17.63
CA MET A 54 -15.21 -6.94 -18.28
C MET A 54 -16.17 -8.06 -17.90
N HIS A 55 -16.83 -7.93 -16.75
CA HIS A 55 -17.81 -8.90 -16.24
C HIS A 55 -19.26 -8.42 -16.35
N ASP A 56 -19.54 -7.35 -17.12
CA ASP A 56 -20.87 -6.76 -17.30
C ASP A 56 -21.57 -6.37 -15.98
N ILE A 57 -20.79 -6.01 -14.94
CA ILE A 57 -21.30 -5.60 -13.63
C ILE A 57 -21.61 -4.10 -13.61
N PRO A 58 -22.80 -3.67 -13.16
CA PRO A 58 -23.14 -2.25 -13.01
C PRO A 58 -22.16 -1.51 -12.11
N VAL A 59 -21.69 -0.33 -12.55
CA VAL A 59 -20.69 0.48 -11.84
C VAL A 59 -21.31 1.79 -11.36
N TYR A 60 -21.14 2.10 -10.10
CA TYR A 60 -21.52 3.37 -9.48
C TYR A 60 -20.29 4.13 -8.99
N GLN A 61 -20.23 5.43 -9.29
CA GLN A 61 -19.07 6.28 -8.96
C GLN A 61 -19.52 7.56 -8.22
N PRO A 62 -20.12 7.42 -7.01
CA PRO A 62 -20.53 8.60 -6.25
C PRO A 62 -19.29 9.40 -5.81
N GLU A 63 -19.33 10.72 -5.95
CA GLU A 63 -18.25 11.60 -5.45
C GLU A 63 -18.08 11.45 -3.93
N LYS A 64 -19.20 11.28 -3.23
CA LYS A 64 -19.24 11.01 -1.79
C LYS A 64 -20.34 9.99 -1.51
N VAL A 65 -20.05 9.03 -0.63
CA VAL A 65 -21.05 8.09 -0.11
C VAL A 65 -21.73 8.61 1.14
N ARG A 66 -21.04 9.48 1.90
CA ARG A 66 -21.60 10.13 3.10
C ARG A 66 -22.51 11.28 2.71
N ASN A 67 -23.68 11.39 3.38
CA ASN A 67 -24.71 12.41 3.10
C ASN A 67 -25.17 12.39 1.63
N ASN A 68 -25.33 11.21 1.05
CA ASN A 68 -25.79 11.01 -0.32
C ASN A 68 -27.06 10.13 -0.31
N PRO A 69 -28.24 10.74 -0.15
CA PRO A 69 -29.50 10.00 -0.08
C PRO A 69 -29.83 9.26 -1.39
N GLU A 70 -29.50 9.82 -2.55
CA GLU A 70 -29.71 9.15 -3.84
C GLU A 70 -28.95 7.83 -3.94
N PHE A 71 -27.68 7.85 -3.54
CA PHE A 71 -26.86 6.65 -3.55
C PHE A 71 -27.33 5.62 -2.51
N LEU A 72 -27.81 6.10 -1.35
CA LEU A 72 -28.39 5.20 -0.34
C LEU A 72 -29.66 4.51 -0.85
N GLU A 73 -30.53 5.22 -1.58
CA GLU A 73 -31.71 4.59 -2.20
C GLU A 73 -31.31 3.56 -3.27
N ILE A 74 -30.30 3.83 -4.09
CA ILE A 74 -29.78 2.85 -5.05
C ILE A 74 -29.33 1.57 -4.29
N LEU A 75 -28.60 1.69 -3.18
CA LEU A 75 -28.17 0.54 -2.41
C LEU A 75 -29.36 -0.22 -1.79
N LYS A 76 -30.39 0.48 -1.33
CA LYS A 76 -31.63 -0.14 -0.82
C LYS A 76 -32.37 -0.91 -1.94
N GLU A 77 -32.46 -0.36 -3.13
CA GLU A 77 -33.07 -1.04 -4.29
C GLU A 77 -32.27 -2.29 -4.70
N ILE A 78 -30.95 -2.21 -4.69
CA ILE A 78 -30.08 -3.38 -4.92
C ILE A 78 -30.32 -4.41 -3.84
N ASN A 79 -30.55 -3.99 -2.59
CA ASN A 79 -30.78 -4.86 -1.43
C ASN A 79 -29.72 -5.97 -1.32
N PRO A 80 -28.44 -5.61 -1.08
CA PRO A 80 -27.36 -6.59 -0.95
C PRO A 80 -27.47 -7.39 0.35
N ASP A 81 -27.05 -8.65 0.31
CA ASP A 81 -26.88 -9.46 1.52
C ASP A 81 -25.66 -9.04 2.31
N ILE A 82 -24.58 -8.64 1.59
CA ILE A 82 -23.31 -8.19 2.16
C ILE A 82 -22.67 -7.13 1.26
N ILE A 83 -21.92 -6.21 1.85
CA ILE A 83 -21.00 -5.31 1.13
C ILE A 83 -19.57 -5.73 1.42
N VAL A 84 -18.79 -6.00 0.36
CA VAL A 84 -17.36 -6.33 0.45
C VAL A 84 -16.55 -5.09 0.08
N VAL A 85 -15.67 -4.67 0.97
CA VAL A 85 -14.84 -3.46 0.80
C VAL A 85 -13.38 -3.85 0.68
N ALA A 86 -12.68 -3.26 -0.29
CA ALA A 86 -11.23 -3.39 -0.43
C ALA A 86 -10.63 -2.07 -0.94
N ALA A 87 -9.89 -1.37 -0.10
CA ALA A 87 -9.23 -0.11 -0.45
C ALA A 87 -10.14 0.89 -1.21
N TYR A 88 -11.36 1.09 -0.73
CA TYR A 88 -12.35 1.96 -1.41
C TYR A 88 -11.97 3.44 -1.36
N GLY A 89 -11.39 3.89 -0.24
CA GLY A 89 -10.87 5.26 -0.10
C GLY A 89 -11.87 6.30 0.35
N GLN A 90 -13.05 5.92 0.87
CA GLN A 90 -13.98 6.79 1.57
C GLN A 90 -14.45 6.13 2.87
N ILE A 91 -14.79 6.96 3.86
CA ILE A 91 -15.43 6.49 5.10
C ILE A 91 -16.88 6.12 4.78
N ILE A 92 -17.25 4.88 5.08
CA ILE A 92 -18.60 4.36 4.87
C ILE A 92 -19.45 4.75 6.08
N PRO A 93 -20.55 5.48 5.88
CA PRO A 93 -21.39 5.94 6.98
C PRO A 93 -22.27 4.80 7.55
N LYS A 94 -22.73 4.99 8.76
CA LYS A 94 -23.48 3.99 9.54
C LYS A 94 -24.70 3.43 8.81
N GLU A 95 -25.45 4.28 8.13
CA GLU A 95 -26.63 3.90 7.35
C GLU A 95 -26.33 2.92 6.22
N ILE A 96 -25.07 2.92 5.68
CA ILE A 96 -24.63 1.92 4.71
C ILE A 96 -24.06 0.70 5.41
N LEU A 97 -23.33 0.88 6.53
CA LEU A 97 -22.74 -0.25 7.29
C LEU A 97 -23.81 -1.21 7.80
N GLU A 98 -24.97 -0.70 8.21
CA GLU A 98 -26.07 -1.45 8.79
C GLU A 98 -27.13 -1.90 7.76
N LEU A 99 -27.00 -1.51 6.49
CA LEU A 99 -27.99 -1.82 5.46
C LEU A 99 -28.02 -3.28 5.07
N PRO A 100 -26.91 -3.99 4.80
CA PRO A 100 -26.93 -5.39 4.40
C PRO A 100 -27.20 -6.32 5.59
N LYS A 101 -27.86 -7.43 5.32
CA LYS A 101 -28.13 -8.47 6.34
C LYS A 101 -26.87 -8.93 7.09
N PHE A 102 -25.76 -9.11 6.37
CA PHE A 102 -24.47 -9.54 6.92
C PHE A 102 -23.51 -8.37 7.13
N GLY A 103 -24.00 -7.11 7.00
CA GLY A 103 -23.21 -5.90 7.17
C GLY A 103 -22.16 -5.69 6.07
N CYS A 104 -21.13 -4.95 6.43
CA CYS A 104 -19.99 -4.66 5.54
C CYS A 104 -18.73 -5.35 6.08
N ILE A 105 -17.97 -5.99 5.20
CA ILE A 105 -16.65 -6.57 5.54
C ILE A 105 -15.56 -5.86 4.76
N ASN A 106 -14.38 -5.72 5.38
CA ASN A 106 -13.23 -5.10 4.73
C ASN A 106 -12.05 -6.09 4.64
N ILE A 107 -11.40 -6.08 3.47
CA ILE A 107 -10.15 -6.80 3.21
C ILE A 107 -9.01 -5.87 3.57
N HIS A 108 -8.49 -5.99 4.79
CA HIS A 108 -7.44 -5.12 5.31
C HIS A 108 -6.06 -5.77 5.18
N ALA A 109 -5.11 -5.04 4.57
CA ALA A 109 -3.79 -5.54 4.22
C ALA A 109 -2.79 -5.54 5.39
N SER A 110 -3.21 -6.00 6.56
CA SER A 110 -2.37 -6.26 7.73
C SER A 110 -2.92 -7.38 8.60
N LEU A 111 -2.12 -7.82 9.55
CA LEU A 111 -2.55 -8.68 10.66
C LEU A 111 -3.10 -7.79 11.77
N LEU A 112 -4.38 -7.41 11.69
CA LEU A 112 -5.03 -6.63 12.74
C LEU A 112 -4.89 -7.33 14.10
N PRO A 113 -4.71 -6.54 15.18
CA PRO A 113 -4.87 -5.08 15.32
C PRO A 113 -3.64 -4.25 14.91
N LYS A 114 -2.54 -4.84 14.42
CA LYS A 114 -1.39 -4.08 13.92
C LYS A 114 -1.73 -3.32 12.63
N TYR A 115 -1.17 -2.12 12.48
CA TYR A 115 -1.23 -1.33 11.24
C TYR A 115 -2.65 -1.02 10.77
N ARG A 116 -3.54 -0.61 11.68
CA ARG A 116 -4.78 0.07 11.31
C ARG A 116 -4.44 1.31 10.48
N GLY A 117 -5.23 1.63 9.45
CA GLY A 117 -5.04 2.84 8.65
C GLY A 117 -4.72 2.59 7.17
N ALA A 118 -4.21 3.63 6.49
CA ALA A 118 -4.23 3.73 5.04
C ALA A 118 -3.09 2.98 4.31
N ALA A 119 -1.93 2.76 4.96
CA ALA A 119 -0.74 2.22 4.29
C ALA A 119 -0.04 1.10 5.08
N PRO A 120 -0.78 0.06 5.52
CA PRO A 120 -0.22 -1.02 6.33
C PRO A 120 0.91 -1.78 5.64
N ILE A 121 0.83 -1.94 4.32
CA ILE A 121 1.78 -2.71 3.51
C ILE A 121 3.18 -2.07 3.55
N GLN A 122 3.26 -0.77 3.23
CA GLN A 122 4.51 -0.03 3.23
C GLN A 122 5.08 0.05 4.65
N GLN A 123 4.23 0.33 5.64
CA GLN A 123 4.67 0.48 7.03
C GLN A 123 5.27 -0.81 7.57
N ALA A 124 4.68 -1.97 7.30
CA ALA A 124 5.24 -3.26 7.73
C ALA A 124 6.66 -3.51 7.19
N VAL A 125 6.95 -3.11 5.94
CA VAL A 125 8.29 -3.22 5.35
C VAL A 125 9.26 -2.21 6.00
N ILE A 126 8.83 -0.96 6.18
CA ILE A 126 9.65 0.11 6.79
C ILE A 126 10.03 -0.24 8.22
N ASP A 127 9.10 -0.79 8.99
CA ASP A 127 9.34 -1.20 10.37
C ASP A 127 10.18 -2.49 10.49
N GLY A 128 10.42 -3.18 9.37
CA GLY A 128 11.24 -4.39 9.34
C GLY A 128 10.54 -5.64 9.88
N GLU A 129 9.21 -5.68 9.80
CA GLU A 129 8.43 -6.85 10.18
C GLU A 129 8.86 -8.08 9.36
N LYS A 130 8.83 -9.26 10.00
CA LYS A 130 9.17 -10.53 9.36
C LYS A 130 7.98 -11.17 8.67
N VAL A 131 6.78 -10.77 9.09
CA VAL A 131 5.50 -11.24 8.55
C VAL A 131 4.54 -10.07 8.41
N SER A 132 3.69 -10.15 7.41
CA SER A 132 2.48 -9.34 7.28
C SER A 132 1.31 -10.30 7.00
N GLY A 133 0.21 -9.80 6.49
CA GLY A 133 -0.92 -10.63 6.12
C GLY A 133 -2.13 -9.82 5.74
N VAL A 134 -3.25 -10.51 5.65
CA VAL A 134 -4.55 -9.90 5.41
C VAL A 134 -5.51 -10.33 6.50
N THR A 135 -6.35 -9.41 6.93
CA THR A 135 -7.47 -9.67 7.84
C THR A 135 -8.78 -9.31 7.14
N ILE A 136 -9.73 -10.24 7.14
CA ILE A 136 -11.14 -9.92 6.86
C ILE A 136 -11.75 -9.47 8.16
N GLN A 137 -12.27 -8.23 8.21
CA GLN A 137 -12.92 -7.67 9.40
C GLN A 137 -14.36 -7.24 9.10
N GLN A 138 -15.23 -7.37 10.09
CA GLN A 138 -16.54 -6.69 10.09
C GLN A 138 -16.30 -5.20 10.26
N MET A 139 -16.87 -4.38 9.40
CA MET A 139 -16.68 -2.93 9.51
C MET A 139 -17.59 -2.33 10.58
N GLY A 140 -17.06 -1.35 11.30
CA GLY A 140 -17.76 -0.47 12.22
C GLY A 140 -17.46 1.00 11.92
N GLU A 141 -17.93 1.89 12.80
CA GLU A 141 -17.72 3.34 12.62
C GLU A 141 -16.25 3.77 12.82
N GLY A 142 -15.44 2.97 13.54
CA GLY A 142 -14.03 3.24 13.78
C GLY A 142 -13.13 2.79 12.62
N LEU A 143 -12.03 3.49 12.42
CA LEU A 143 -11.05 3.16 11.38
C LEU A 143 -10.34 1.84 11.70
N ASP A 144 -10.66 0.78 10.95
CA ASP A 144 -10.10 -0.57 11.05
C ASP A 144 -10.14 -1.18 12.48
N THR A 145 -11.19 -0.87 13.24
CA THR A 145 -11.38 -1.33 14.63
C THR A 145 -12.42 -2.43 14.78
N GLY A 146 -13.06 -2.83 13.69
CA GLY A 146 -14.11 -3.83 13.69
C GLY A 146 -13.61 -5.23 14.02
N ASP A 147 -14.53 -6.13 14.36
CA ASP A 147 -14.20 -7.49 14.76
C ASP A 147 -13.56 -8.27 13.61
N MET A 148 -12.52 -9.03 13.91
CA MET A 148 -11.79 -9.83 12.94
C MET A 148 -12.49 -11.18 12.71
N ILE A 149 -12.66 -11.55 11.43
CA ILE A 149 -13.35 -12.80 11.06
C ILE A 149 -12.32 -13.87 10.69
N SER A 150 -11.34 -13.52 9.88
CA SER A 150 -10.30 -14.44 9.41
C SER A 150 -9.01 -13.70 9.09
N LYS A 151 -7.88 -14.44 9.15
CA LYS A 151 -6.55 -13.89 8.88
C LYS A 151 -5.71 -14.88 8.07
N ILE A 152 -4.82 -14.35 7.24
CA ILE A 152 -3.78 -15.12 6.58
C ILE A 152 -2.43 -14.45 6.80
N VAL A 153 -1.43 -15.23 7.22
CA VAL A 153 -0.07 -14.75 7.47
C VAL A 153 0.78 -14.94 6.22
N ILE A 154 1.49 -13.90 5.83
CA ILE A 154 2.40 -13.90 4.66
C ILE A 154 3.79 -13.49 5.13
N PRO A 155 4.84 -14.29 4.89
CA PRO A 155 6.21 -13.91 5.23
C PRO A 155 6.70 -12.76 4.35
N ILE A 156 7.46 -11.83 4.96
CA ILE A 156 8.16 -10.74 4.26
C ILE A 156 9.61 -11.19 4.05
N SER A 157 10.02 -11.36 2.81
CA SER A 157 11.40 -11.72 2.49
C SER A 157 12.37 -10.55 2.75
N PRO A 158 13.67 -10.81 2.96
CA PRO A 158 14.66 -9.75 3.15
C PRO A 158 14.75 -8.74 2.00
N THR A 159 14.34 -9.15 0.80
CA THR A 159 14.35 -8.31 -0.42
C THR A 159 12.95 -7.81 -0.80
N GLU A 160 11.95 -8.07 0.03
CA GLU A 160 10.57 -7.65 -0.25
C GLU A 160 10.46 -6.13 -0.33
N THR A 161 9.77 -5.65 -1.35
CA THR A 161 9.42 -4.22 -1.48
C THR A 161 7.96 -4.00 -1.13
N GLY A 162 7.57 -2.74 -0.86
CA GLY A 162 6.17 -2.38 -0.69
C GLY A 162 5.32 -2.80 -1.90
N GLY A 163 5.87 -2.66 -3.13
CA GLY A 163 5.18 -3.05 -4.36
C GLY A 163 5.03 -4.56 -4.54
N SER A 164 6.08 -5.35 -4.23
CA SER A 164 5.97 -6.83 -4.35
C SER A 164 5.07 -7.41 -3.26
N LEU A 165 5.14 -6.88 -2.04
CA LEU A 165 4.25 -7.29 -0.94
C LEU A 165 2.79 -6.94 -1.25
N PHE A 166 2.54 -5.77 -1.86
CA PHE A 166 1.20 -5.35 -2.30
C PHE A 166 0.54 -6.40 -3.20
N GLY A 167 1.24 -6.91 -4.22
CA GLY A 167 0.71 -7.94 -5.10
C GLY A 167 0.41 -9.26 -4.38
N LYS A 168 1.30 -9.69 -3.47
CA LYS A 168 1.10 -10.89 -2.66
C LYS A 168 -0.12 -10.79 -1.75
N LEU A 169 -0.26 -9.64 -1.06
CA LEU A 169 -1.37 -9.43 -0.14
C LEU A 169 -2.71 -9.25 -0.86
N ALA A 170 -2.73 -8.63 -2.05
CA ALA A 170 -3.92 -8.52 -2.87
C ALA A 170 -4.47 -9.90 -3.27
N GLN A 171 -3.60 -10.81 -3.71
CA GLN A 171 -3.99 -12.18 -4.05
C GLN A 171 -4.40 -12.97 -2.80
N ALA A 172 -3.61 -12.90 -1.71
CA ALA A 172 -3.94 -13.58 -0.47
C ALA A 172 -5.27 -13.13 0.13
N GLY A 173 -5.59 -11.82 -0.01
CA GLY A 173 -6.87 -11.25 0.40
C GLY A 173 -8.06 -11.78 -0.40
N ALA A 174 -7.88 -11.93 -1.72
CA ALA A 174 -8.88 -12.53 -2.59
C ALA A 174 -9.17 -13.99 -2.20
N ASP A 175 -8.10 -14.79 -2.02
CA ASP A 175 -8.23 -16.19 -1.64
C ASP A 175 -8.88 -16.35 -0.24
N LEU A 176 -8.51 -15.47 0.69
CA LEU A 176 -9.07 -15.46 2.05
C LEU A 176 -10.56 -15.07 2.03
N LEU A 177 -10.95 -14.09 1.20
CA LEU A 177 -12.34 -13.67 1.04
C LEU A 177 -13.23 -14.85 0.64
N ILE A 178 -12.84 -15.58 -0.42
CA ILE A 178 -13.63 -16.72 -0.93
C ILE A 178 -13.76 -17.82 0.13
N LYS A 179 -12.74 -18.05 0.94
CA LYS A 179 -12.78 -19.02 2.04
C LYS A 179 -13.65 -18.56 3.21
N THR A 180 -13.78 -17.26 3.41
CA THR A 180 -14.49 -16.68 4.56
C THR A 180 -15.99 -16.52 4.30
N LEU A 181 -16.39 -16.16 3.08
CA LEU A 181 -17.80 -15.88 2.75
C LEU A 181 -18.78 -17.01 3.10
N PRO A 182 -18.48 -18.31 2.88
CA PRO A 182 -19.41 -19.39 3.24
C PRO A 182 -19.75 -19.44 4.72
N SER A 183 -18.80 -19.17 5.62
CA SER A 183 -19.05 -19.16 7.06
C SER A 183 -19.95 -17.99 7.49
N ILE A 184 -19.79 -16.83 6.83
CA ILE A 184 -20.67 -15.68 7.06
C ILE A 184 -22.09 -16.00 6.59
N GLU A 185 -22.26 -16.57 5.40
CA GLU A 185 -23.56 -16.91 4.82
C GLU A 185 -24.30 -17.95 5.67
N GLN A 186 -23.58 -18.94 6.22
CA GLN A 186 -24.12 -19.99 7.08
C GLN A 186 -24.32 -19.56 8.54
N GLY A 187 -23.85 -18.36 8.93
CA GLY A 187 -23.90 -17.87 10.30
C GLY A 187 -22.96 -18.62 11.26
N THR A 188 -21.92 -19.26 10.74
CA THR A 188 -20.89 -19.99 11.49
C THR A 188 -19.58 -19.23 11.64
N ALA A 189 -19.50 -18.01 11.11
CA ALA A 189 -18.31 -17.16 11.24
C ALA A 189 -18.10 -16.77 12.71
N GLU A 190 -16.87 -16.88 13.17
CA GLU A 190 -16.45 -16.38 14.48
C GLU A 190 -15.93 -14.95 14.36
N PHE A 191 -16.28 -14.10 15.34
CA PHE A 191 -15.91 -12.71 15.38
C PHE A 191 -14.99 -12.46 16.58
N GLU A 192 -13.70 -12.27 16.30
CA GLU A 192 -12.69 -11.94 17.30
C GLU A 192 -12.62 -10.44 17.51
N LYS A 193 -12.96 -9.98 18.72
CA LYS A 193 -12.92 -8.56 19.07
C LYS A 193 -11.49 -8.03 19.09
N GLN A 194 -11.28 -6.90 18.43
CA GLN A 194 -9.99 -6.23 18.53
C GLN A 194 -9.81 -5.55 19.90
N PRO A 195 -8.57 -5.46 20.43
CA PRO A 195 -8.27 -4.61 21.58
C PRO A 195 -8.56 -3.14 21.23
N GLU A 196 -8.91 -2.35 22.23
CA GLU A 196 -9.19 -0.92 22.06
C GLU A 196 -7.95 -0.18 21.49
N GLU A 197 -6.80 -0.43 22.10
CA GLU A 197 -5.52 0.14 21.64
C GLU A 197 -4.85 -0.73 20.59
N SER A 198 -4.34 -0.10 19.54
CA SER A 198 -3.50 -0.77 18.55
C SER A 198 -2.07 -0.94 19.09
N PRO A 199 -1.41 -2.10 18.89
CA PRO A 199 -0.02 -2.31 19.30
C PRO A 199 0.97 -1.52 18.43
N THR A 200 0.52 -0.91 17.35
CA THR A 200 1.31 -0.04 16.46
C THR A 200 0.60 1.28 16.26
N PRO A 201 1.33 2.37 15.93
CA PRO A 201 0.70 3.59 15.44
C PRO A 201 -0.17 3.30 14.20
N TYR A 202 -1.13 4.18 13.92
CA TYR A 202 -1.87 4.12 12.66
C TYR A 202 -0.92 4.26 11.48
N ALA A 203 -1.06 3.38 10.50
CA ALA A 203 -0.32 3.43 9.25
C ALA A 203 -0.85 4.58 8.39
N ALA A 204 -0.19 5.74 8.49
CA ALA A 204 -0.61 6.97 7.83
C ALA A 204 -0.56 6.83 6.29
N MET A 205 -1.37 7.63 5.60
CA MET A 205 -1.32 7.72 4.14
C MET A 205 0.07 8.14 3.68
N ILE A 206 0.65 7.39 2.75
CA ILE A 206 1.98 7.70 2.21
C ILE A 206 1.97 9.02 1.44
N THR A 207 2.95 9.86 1.73
CA THR A 207 3.20 11.12 1.03
C THR A 207 4.57 11.10 0.35
N LYS A 208 4.77 11.98 -0.63
CA LYS A 208 6.09 12.10 -1.30
C LYS A 208 7.20 12.49 -0.32
N GLN A 209 6.89 13.31 0.68
CA GLN A 209 7.85 13.78 1.67
C GLN A 209 8.40 12.66 2.54
N MET A 210 7.61 11.61 2.80
CA MET A 210 8.08 10.43 3.55
C MET A 210 9.24 9.70 2.86
N GLY A 211 9.43 9.93 1.56
CA GLY A 211 10.56 9.38 0.80
C GLY A 211 11.89 10.08 1.03
N LEU A 212 11.92 11.25 1.68
CA LEU A 212 13.16 11.96 1.97
C LEU A 212 14.00 11.16 2.98
N MET A 213 15.21 10.79 2.54
CA MET A 213 16.16 10.03 3.35
C MET A 213 16.85 10.94 4.36
N ASP A 214 16.69 10.64 5.64
CA ASP A 214 17.44 11.28 6.73
C ASP A 214 18.71 10.46 7.02
N SER A 215 19.85 10.90 6.54
CA SER A 215 21.11 10.19 6.70
C SER A 215 21.56 9.99 8.15
N ARG A 216 20.93 10.66 9.13
CA ARG A 216 21.19 10.47 10.58
C ARG A 216 20.60 9.16 11.11
N LYS A 217 19.71 8.53 10.36
CA LYS A 217 19.18 7.19 10.66
C LYS A 217 20.21 6.12 10.37
N SER A 218 19.95 4.90 10.87
CA SER A 218 20.80 3.75 10.58
C SER A 218 20.69 3.30 9.11
N ALA A 219 21.72 2.65 8.61
CA ALA A 219 21.72 2.09 7.26
C ALA A 219 20.59 1.07 7.05
N GLU A 220 20.24 0.29 8.09
CA GLU A 220 19.13 -0.66 8.05
C GLU A 220 17.78 0.04 7.96
N GLU A 221 17.56 1.14 8.72
CA GLU A 221 16.32 1.92 8.61
C GLU A 221 16.16 2.52 7.23
N LEU A 222 17.23 3.04 6.64
CA LEU A 222 17.21 3.63 5.30
C LEU A 222 17.03 2.57 4.21
N GLU A 223 17.63 1.38 4.36
CA GLU A 223 17.41 0.23 3.47
C GLU A 223 15.93 -0.17 3.47
N ARG A 224 15.33 -0.31 4.65
CA ARG A 224 13.90 -0.61 4.78
C ARG A 224 13.01 0.48 4.20
N LEU A 225 13.37 1.76 4.38
CA LEU A 225 12.66 2.88 3.77
C LEU A 225 12.68 2.80 2.24
N VAL A 226 13.85 2.51 1.64
CA VAL A 226 13.99 2.33 0.20
C VAL A 226 13.09 1.20 -0.30
N ARG A 227 13.09 0.05 0.37
CA ARG A 227 12.23 -1.08 -0.02
C ARG A 227 10.74 -0.78 0.22
N GLY A 228 10.39 -0.25 1.38
CA GLY A 228 8.99 0.01 1.76
C GLY A 228 8.31 1.00 0.83
N LEU A 229 9.03 2.00 0.34
CA LEU A 229 8.50 3.02 -0.56
C LEU A 229 8.72 2.74 -2.05
N ASN A 230 9.25 1.59 -2.41
CA ASN A 230 9.40 1.17 -3.80
C ASN A 230 8.12 0.43 -4.27
N PRO A 231 7.46 0.82 -5.37
CA PRO A 231 7.89 1.79 -6.39
C PRO A 231 7.44 3.24 -6.14
N TRP A 232 6.55 3.49 -5.20
CA TRP A 232 6.01 4.81 -4.96
C TRP A 232 5.92 5.12 -3.45
N PRO A 233 6.29 6.33 -3.05
CA PRO A 233 6.81 7.47 -3.84
C PRO A 233 8.29 7.33 -4.26
N SER A 234 8.97 6.30 -3.87
CA SER A 234 10.41 6.06 -3.86
C SER A 234 11.15 6.89 -2.80
N ALA A 235 12.21 6.32 -2.22
CA ALA A 235 13.13 7.07 -1.38
C ALA A 235 13.98 8.00 -2.23
N TYR A 236 14.37 9.16 -1.69
CA TYR A 236 15.20 10.14 -2.38
C TYR A 236 16.02 11.00 -1.42
N THR A 237 17.07 11.57 -1.95
CA THR A 237 17.91 12.60 -1.32
C THR A 237 18.30 13.63 -2.37
N PHE A 238 19.21 14.57 -2.05
CA PHE A 238 19.72 15.52 -3.02
C PHE A 238 21.22 15.39 -3.17
N LEU A 239 21.69 15.39 -4.42
CA LEU A 239 23.08 15.36 -4.82
C LEU A 239 23.37 16.60 -5.69
N ASN A 240 24.21 17.50 -5.19
CA ASN A 240 24.57 18.76 -5.90
C ASN A 240 23.30 19.52 -6.35
N GLY A 241 22.35 19.75 -5.45
CA GLY A 241 21.10 20.46 -5.70
C GLY A 241 20.07 19.74 -6.57
N LYS A 242 20.31 18.49 -7.00
CA LYS A 242 19.41 17.69 -7.83
C LYS A 242 18.82 16.52 -7.06
N THR A 243 17.54 16.23 -7.27
CA THR A 243 16.89 15.07 -6.68
C THR A 243 17.55 13.78 -7.17
N LEU A 244 18.00 12.96 -6.24
CA LEU A 244 18.52 11.61 -6.47
C LEU A 244 17.57 10.61 -5.86
N LYS A 245 16.80 9.88 -6.67
CA LYS A 245 15.98 8.77 -6.20
C LYS A 245 16.86 7.54 -6.02
N VAL A 246 16.59 6.82 -4.92
CA VAL A 246 17.25 5.55 -4.60
C VAL A 246 16.24 4.43 -4.77
N TRP A 247 16.53 3.50 -5.68
CA TRP A 247 15.65 2.39 -6.03
C TRP A 247 16.08 1.08 -5.39
N LYS A 248 17.42 0.90 -5.24
CA LYS A 248 18.00 -0.21 -4.49
C LYS A 248 19.23 0.24 -3.73
N CYS A 249 19.44 -0.36 -2.59
CA CYS A 249 20.63 -0.19 -1.77
C CYS A 249 20.90 -1.48 -0.99
N LYS A 250 22.07 -1.55 -0.38
CA LYS A 250 22.44 -2.62 0.54
C LYS A 250 23.16 -2.03 1.75
N VAL A 251 22.95 -2.62 2.91
CA VAL A 251 23.72 -2.32 4.12
C VAL A 251 25.10 -2.95 3.97
N SER A 252 26.15 -2.20 4.31
CA SER A 252 27.53 -2.66 4.30
C SER A 252 28.03 -2.92 5.71
N THR A 253 28.97 -3.86 5.82
CA THR A 253 29.74 -4.10 7.06
C THR A 253 30.94 -3.17 7.20
N GLU A 254 31.19 -2.31 6.22
CA GLU A 254 32.23 -1.26 6.27
C GLU A 254 32.02 -0.35 7.47
N LYS A 255 33.12 0.23 7.94
CA LYS A 255 33.11 1.24 8.99
C LYS A 255 33.66 2.54 8.45
N THR A 256 33.11 3.64 8.90
CA THR A 256 33.56 4.99 8.55
C THR A 256 33.31 5.92 9.73
N ASP A 257 34.19 6.88 9.91
CA ASP A 257 34.03 7.99 10.85
C ASP A 257 33.48 9.25 10.17
N ALA A 258 33.08 9.13 8.89
CA ALA A 258 32.53 10.24 8.13
C ALA A 258 31.17 10.70 8.71
N VAL A 259 30.88 11.98 8.60
CA VAL A 259 29.59 12.55 9.00
C VAL A 259 28.44 11.91 8.20
N PRO A 260 27.30 11.59 8.83
CA PRO A 260 26.15 11.04 8.13
C PRO A 260 25.77 11.83 6.87
N GLY A 261 25.54 11.12 5.77
CA GLY A 261 25.27 11.69 4.44
C GLY A 261 26.52 11.87 3.58
N THR A 262 27.74 11.73 4.12
CA THR A 262 28.96 11.85 3.34
C THR A 262 29.14 10.65 2.41
N ILE A 263 29.36 10.92 1.14
CA ILE A 263 29.83 9.96 0.15
C ILE A 263 31.34 9.83 0.33
N PHE A 264 31.82 8.70 0.84
CA PHE A 264 33.25 8.51 1.05
C PHE A 264 33.90 7.58 0.03
N LEU A 265 33.09 6.85 -0.75
CA LEU A 265 33.55 6.00 -1.85
C LEU A 265 32.46 5.92 -2.92
N ALA A 266 32.86 5.97 -4.19
CA ALA A 266 31.99 5.70 -5.33
C ALA A 266 32.76 4.81 -6.32
N ASP A 267 32.32 3.55 -6.43
CA ASP A 267 32.98 2.53 -7.24
C ASP A 267 31.99 1.61 -7.96
N LYS A 268 32.49 0.49 -8.50
CA LYS A 268 31.65 -0.50 -9.21
C LYS A 268 30.55 -1.14 -8.34
N GLU A 269 30.69 -1.12 -7.01
CA GLU A 269 29.69 -1.65 -6.09
C GLU A 269 28.55 -0.66 -5.82
N GLY A 270 28.81 0.63 -6.02
CA GLY A 270 27.82 1.69 -5.83
C GLY A 270 28.37 2.95 -5.21
N ILE A 271 27.48 3.78 -4.68
CA ILE A 271 27.80 4.97 -3.90
C ILE A 271 27.71 4.61 -2.42
N HIS A 272 28.87 4.63 -1.74
CA HIS A 272 28.97 4.33 -0.31
C HIS A 272 28.79 5.61 0.50
N THR A 273 27.75 5.64 1.32
CA THR A 273 27.43 6.79 2.16
C THR A 273 27.41 6.42 3.62
N ALA A 274 27.97 7.30 4.45
CA ALA A 274 27.89 7.19 5.90
C ALA A 274 26.45 7.44 6.36
N CYS A 275 25.99 6.65 7.31
CA CYS A 275 24.70 6.82 7.98
C CYS A 275 24.91 7.16 9.46
N GLY A 276 23.84 7.47 10.20
CA GLY A 276 23.93 7.68 11.65
C GLY A 276 24.50 6.45 12.37
N GLU A 277 24.19 5.26 11.83
CA GLU A 277 24.81 3.99 12.19
C GLU A 277 25.00 3.17 10.92
N GLY A 278 26.25 2.70 10.69
CA GLY A 278 26.60 1.88 9.55
C GLY A 278 26.75 2.63 8.22
N VAL A 279 26.85 1.87 7.15
CA VAL A 279 27.09 2.36 5.78
C VAL A 279 26.02 1.82 4.85
N LEU A 280 25.49 2.69 4.00
CA LEU A 280 24.55 2.34 2.96
C LEU A 280 25.23 2.44 1.59
N ILE A 281 25.13 1.40 0.77
CA ILE A 281 25.61 1.39 -0.60
C ILE A 281 24.43 1.51 -1.55
N LEU A 282 24.35 2.61 -2.30
CA LEU A 282 23.31 2.84 -3.29
C LEU A 282 23.67 2.11 -4.59
N THR A 283 22.84 1.15 -5.00
CA THR A 283 23.14 0.24 -6.12
C THR A 283 22.31 0.53 -7.37
N GLU A 284 21.10 1.08 -7.21
CA GLU A 284 20.25 1.50 -8.33
C GLU A 284 19.62 2.85 -8.03
N ILE A 285 19.87 3.83 -8.90
CA ILE A 285 19.54 5.23 -8.67
C ILE A 285 18.89 5.88 -9.89
N GLN A 286 18.33 7.06 -9.66
CA GLN A 286 17.84 7.94 -10.72
C GLN A 286 18.08 9.40 -10.37
N LEU A 287 19.05 10.03 -11.00
CA LEU A 287 19.26 11.46 -10.88
C LEU A 287 18.20 12.24 -11.68
N GLU A 288 17.80 13.39 -11.16
CA GLU A 288 16.86 14.31 -11.83
C GLU A 288 17.25 14.55 -13.29
N GLY A 289 16.30 14.35 -14.22
CA GLY A 289 16.53 14.46 -15.66
C GLY A 289 17.20 13.25 -16.32
N LYS A 290 17.55 12.21 -15.57
CA LYS A 290 18.15 10.97 -16.09
C LYS A 290 17.16 9.79 -15.97
N LYS A 291 17.49 8.70 -16.67
CA LYS A 291 16.77 7.41 -16.50
C LYS A 291 17.24 6.71 -15.23
N ARG A 292 16.38 5.86 -14.68
CA ARG A 292 16.72 4.89 -13.64
C ARG A 292 17.75 3.91 -14.19
N MET A 293 18.84 3.66 -13.45
CA MET A 293 19.93 2.78 -13.85
C MET A 293 20.72 2.26 -12.66
N GLU A 294 21.45 1.17 -12.86
CA GLU A 294 22.43 0.69 -11.89
C GLU A 294 23.51 1.76 -11.66
N THR A 295 23.94 1.89 -10.39
CA THR A 295 24.89 2.95 -9.99
C THR A 295 26.24 2.82 -10.70
N GLU A 296 26.72 1.58 -10.94
CA GLU A 296 27.93 1.36 -11.73
C GLU A 296 27.84 2.01 -13.13
N ALA A 297 26.70 1.83 -13.82
CA ALA A 297 26.50 2.44 -15.14
C ALA A 297 26.42 3.97 -15.07
N PHE A 298 25.82 4.51 -14.01
CA PHE A 298 25.76 5.93 -13.76
C PHE A 298 27.16 6.54 -13.58
N LEU A 299 28.01 5.90 -12.79
CA LEU A 299 29.37 6.37 -12.46
C LEU A 299 30.33 6.36 -13.65
N ARG A 300 30.07 5.59 -14.71
CA ARG A 300 30.84 5.67 -15.95
C ARG A 300 30.73 7.03 -16.66
N GLY A 301 29.65 7.74 -16.45
CA GLY A 301 29.38 9.04 -17.09
C GLY A 301 29.15 10.20 -16.14
N TYR A 302 29.28 9.96 -14.83
CA TYR A 302 29.06 10.97 -13.79
C TYR A 302 30.09 10.78 -12.67
N HIS A 303 31.08 11.65 -12.62
CA HIS A 303 32.09 11.62 -11.56
C HIS A 303 31.51 12.18 -10.26
N ILE A 304 31.68 11.45 -9.15
CA ILE A 304 31.34 11.89 -7.79
C ILE A 304 32.65 11.97 -7.01
N GLU A 305 32.95 13.15 -6.49
CA GLU A 305 34.10 13.34 -5.61
C GLU A 305 33.78 12.80 -4.20
N ASN A 306 34.75 12.16 -3.55
CA ASN A 306 34.63 11.76 -2.17
C ASN A 306 34.55 13.02 -1.28
N GLY A 307 33.73 12.93 -0.25
CA GLY A 307 33.49 14.05 0.69
C GLY A 307 32.25 14.88 0.37
N ILE A 308 31.57 14.65 -0.78
CA ILE A 308 30.27 15.26 -1.06
C ILE A 308 29.26 14.72 -0.03
N VAL A 309 28.42 15.61 0.50
CA VAL A 309 27.37 15.26 1.46
C VAL A 309 26.02 15.35 0.79
N PHE A 310 25.18 14.34 0.95
CA PHE A 310 23.76 14.41 0.58
C PHE A 310 23.04 15.46 1.43
N THR A 311 22.15 16.22 0.81
CA THR A 311 21.34 17.22 1.51
C THR A 311 19.89 16.78 1.62
N ASP A 312 19.15 17.37 2.56
CA ASP A 312 17.72 17.14 2.78
C ASP A 312 16.83 18.19 2.10
N HIS A 313 17.45 19.12 1.35
CA HIS A 313 16.77 20.18 0.62
C HIS A 313 17.44 20.41 -0.73
N LYS A 314 16.67 21.00 -1.64
CA LYS A 314 17.15 21.44 -2.95
C LYS A 314 17.78 22.81 -2.79
N GLU A 315 19.06 22.93 -3.13
CA GLU A 315 19.78 24.21 -3.18
C GLU A 315 19.27 25.10 -4.31
#